data_eb00b636db0c61b73f150a11feeb4d84
#
_entry.id   eb00b636db0c61b73f150a11feeb4d84
#
_cell.length_a   1.000
_cell.length_b   1.000
_cell.length_c   1.000
_cell.angle_alpha   90.00
_cell.angle_beta   90.00
_cell.angle_gamma   90.00
#
_symmetry.space_group_name_H-M   'P 1'
#
loop_
_entity.id
_entity.type
_entity.pdbx_description
1 polymer ?
#
loop_
_entity_poly.entity_id
_entity_poly.type
_entity_poly.pdbx_seq_one_letter_code
_entity_poly.pdbx_strand_id
1 'polypeptide(L)'
;QLWSMENANSKESILSAQYSKDEGNTGNQMPAATSFHMARGWSDMYPELQFFKDFPEGARKEASFVTDIPNRGFSGGKIITKTPSSVEWSVSQRFHPMYGKWTKSEDLTVGPRTIGFRAQEVYRYSEVLLIYAEAKAASGSMDASALEALNQVKRRAAGLDPNTADASVDVTTATVNDIVTEKGWELAGENKRWFDLIRTETLEDAIAKRDPNEQVPLVR
;
A
#
# COMPACT_ATOMS: atom_id res chain seq x y z
N GLN A 1 -12.01 -5.78 5.48
CA GLN A 1 -11.03 -4.97 4.73
C GLN A 1 -10.50 -3.84 5.61
N LEU A 2 -9.21 -3.86 5.96
CA LEU A 2 -8.59 -2.86 6.85
C LEU A 2 -8.77 -1.41 6.36
N TRP A 3 -8.82 -1.21 5.05
CA TRP A 3 -8.80 0.10 4.39
C TRP A 3 -10.20 0.71 4.13
N SER A 4 -11.25 0.17 4.73
CA SER A 4 -12.59 0.78 4.72
C SER A 4 -12.76 1.75 5.90
N MET A 5 -13.71 2.68 5.80
CA MET A 5 -14.10 3.56 6.92
C MET A 5 -14.62 2.79 8.13
N GLU A 6 -15.34 1.71 7.88
CA GLU A 6 -15.91 0.83 8.91
C GLU A 6 -14.84 0.21 9.82
N ASN A 7 -13.64 0.00 9.27
CA ASN A 7 -12.49 -0.54 9.98
C ASN A 7 -11.45 0.53 10.38
N ALA A 8 -11.78 1.81 10.25
CA ALA A 8 -10.95 2.88 10.79
C ALA A 8 -10.79 2.68 12.31
N ASN A 9 -9.57 2.82 12.82
CA ASN A 9 -9.25 2.57 14.24
C ASN A 9 -9.57 1.14 14.72
N SER A 10 -9.42 0.15 13.85
CA SER A 10 -9.58 -1.25 14.21
C SER A 10 -8.50 -1.69 15.21
N LYS A 11 -8.58 -2.93 15.69
CA LYS A 11 -7.56 -3.54 16.58
C LYS A 11 -6.17 -3.63 15.93
N GLU A 12 -6.07 -3.49 14.64
CA GLU A 12 -4.81 -3.42 13.89
C GLU A 12 -4.12 -2.06 14.08
N SER A 13 -4.87 -0.97 14.30
CA SER A 13 -4.35 0.39 14.45
C SER A 13 -3.68 0.57 15.81
N ILE A 14 -2.44 1.04 15.81
CA ILE A 14 -1.68 1.38 17.04
C ILE A 14 -1.58 2.90 17.19
N LEU A 15 -1.21 3.58 16.11
CA LEU A 15 -1.13 5.03 16.05
C LEU A 15 -1.59 5.48 14.68
N SER A 16 -2.54 6.41 14.64
CA SER A 16 -3.07 6.98 13.41
C SER A 16 -3.38 8.47 13.53
N ALA A 17 -3.17 9.19 12.42
CA ALA A 17 -3.63 10.57 12.29
C ALA A 17 -5.13 10.54 11.95
N GLN A 18 -5.92 11.26 12.75
CA GLN A 18 -7.37 11.33 12.57
C GLN A 18 -7.76 12.53 11.70
N TYR A 19 -8.80 12.35 10.89
CA TYR A 19 -9.38 13.39 10.04
C TYR A 19 -10.88 13.48 10.28
N SER A 20 -11.44 14.70 10.20
CA SER A 20 -12.87 14.96 10.42
C SER A 20 -13.48 15.74 9.25
N LYS A 21 -14.73 15.41 8.93
CA LYS A 21 -15.55 16.18 7.97
C LYS A 21 -16.02 17.51 8.54
N ASP A 22 -16.09 17.59 9.86
CA ASP A 22 -16.74 18.71 10.57
C ASP A 22 -15.79 19.90 10.77
N GLU A 23 -14.50 19.72 10.54
CA GLU A 23 -13.46 20.74 10.76
C GLU A 23 -12.98 21.42 9.47
N GLY A 24 -13.86 21.55 8.48
CA GLY A 24 -13.54 22.20 7.21
C GLY A 24 -12.75 21.32 6.26
N ASN A 25 -11.96 21.91 5.38
CA ASN A 25 -11.30 21.22 4.26
C ASN A 25 -9.98 20.51 4.65
N THR A 26 -9.92 19.92 5.84
CA THR A 26 -8.72 19.29 6.42
C THR A 26 -8.69 17.77 6.26
N GLY A 27 -9.30 17.24 5.21
CA GLY A 27 -9.31 15.82 4.92
C GLY A 27 -7.93 15.25 4.59
N ASN A 28 -7.81 13.93 4.69
CA ASN A 28 -6.65 13.19 4.28
C ASN A 28 -6.41 13.36 2.76
N GLN A 29 -5.26 13.87 2.38
CA GLN A 29 -4.92 14.16 0.99
C GLN A 29 -4.24 12.96 0.27
N MET A 30 -3.94 11.89 0.97
CA MET A 30 -3.35 10.69 0.37
C MET A 30 -4.19 10.13 -0.79
N PRO A 31 -5.53 10.08 -0.73
CA PRO A 31 -6.33 9.70 -1.88
C PRO A 31 -6.11 10.60 -3.10
N ALA A 32 -5.92 11.91 -2.91
CA ALA A 32 -5.64 12.82 -4.01
C ALA A 32 -4.22 12.61 -4.57
N ALA A 33 -3.22 12.49 -3.72
CA ALA A 33 -1.83 12.28 -4.12
C ALA A 33 -1.63 10.96 -4.90
N THR A 34 -2.33 9.90 -4.47
CA THR A 34 -2.21 8.54 -5.05
C THR A 34 -3.18 8.27 -6.20
N SER A 35 -4.11 9.18 -6.50
CA SER A 35 -5.04 9.06 -7.62
C SER A 35 -4.56 9.85 -8.83
N PHE A 36 -4.82 9.34 -10.05
CA PHE A 36 -4.50 10.06 -11.28
C PHE A 36 -5.50 11.19 -11.59
N HIS A 37 -5.11 12.13 -12.46
CA HIS A 37 -5.96 13.25 -12.84
C HIS A 37 -7.30 12.77 -13.41
N MET A 38 -7.33 11.71 -14.20
CA MET A 38 -8.57 11.14 -14.72
C MET A 38 -9.45 10.51 -13.61
N ALA A 39 -8.85 10.13 -12.48
CA ALA A 39 -9.55 9.70 -11.28
C ALA A 39 -9.79 10.85 -10.27
N ARG A 40 -9.53 12.09 -10.67
CA ARG A 40 -9.68 13.32 -9.87
C ARG A 40 -8.62 13.50 -8.78
N GLY A 41 -7.45 12.89 -8.94
CA GLY A 41 -6.30 13.08 -8.08
C GLY A 41 -5.26 14.05 -8.64
N TRP A 42 -4.08 14.07 -8.02
CA TRP A 42 -2.95 14.92 -8.38
C TRP A 42 -1.91 14.19 -9.26
N SER A 43 -1.94 12.87 -9.29
CA SER A 43 -0.95 12.03 -9.99
C SER A 43 0.48 12.19 -9.45
N ASP A 44 0.64 12.38 -8.14
CA ASP A 44 1.94 12.63 -7.52
C ASP A 44 2.65 11.34 -7.10
N MET A 45 1.88 10.32 -6.71
CA MET A 45 2.39 9.07 -6.14
C MET A 45 1.74 7.86 -6.80
N TYR A 46 2.57 6.95 -7.27
CA TYR A 46 2.16 5.66 -7.82
C TYR A 46 3.23 4.60 -7.55
N PRO A 47 2.87 3.30 -7.56
CA PRO A 47 3.84 2.23 -7.36
C PRO A 47 4.83 2.19 -8.52
N GLU A 48 6.09 1.89 -8.21
CA GLU A 48 7.11 1.58 -9.21
C GLU A 48 6.71 0.30 -9.96
N LEU A 49 6.90 0.25 -11.29
CA LEU A 49 6.35 -0.82 -12.15
C LEU A 49 6.95 -2.18 -11.86
N GLN A 50 8.27 -2.29 -11.62
CA GLN A 50 8.88 -3.57 -11.31
C GLN A 50 8.41 -4.08 -9.95
N PHE A 51 8.28 -3.20 -8.96
CA PHE A 51 7.71 -3.55 -7.67
C PHE A 51 6.27 -4.09 -7.80
N PHE A 52 5.44 -3.46 -8.64
CA PHE A 52 4.08 -3.94 -8.91
C PHE A 52 4.07 -5.30 -9.62
N LYS A 53 4.96 -5.50 -10.60
CA LYS A 53 5.08 -6.77 -11.35
C LYS A 53 5.54 -7.91 -10.46
N ASP A 54 6.52 -7.64 -9.57
CA ASP A 54 7.07 -8.63 -8.63
C ASP A 54 6.16 -8.89 -7.43
N PHE A 55 5.13 -8.07 -7.23
CA PHE A 55 4.24 -8.19 -6.08
C PHE A 55 3.44 -9.50 -6.18
N PRO A 56 3.44 -10.35 -5.11
CA PRO A 56 2.74 -11.62 -5.11
C PRO A 56 1.26 -11.48 -5.44
N GLU A 57 0.77 -12.33 -6.34
CA GLU A 57 -0.65 -12.36 -6.72
C GLU A 57 -1.53 -12.77 -5.53
N GLY A 58 -2.79 -12.35 -5.54
CA GLY A 58 -3.80 -12.70 -4.54
C GLY A 58 -4.39 -11.49 -3.81
N ALA A 59 -5.13 -11.78 -2.74
CA ALA A 59 -5.97 -10.83 -2.03
C ALA A 59 -5.25 -9.54 -1.58
N ARG A 60 -3.98 -9.65 -1.19
CA ARG A 60 -3.18 -8.48 -0.79
C ARG A 60 -2.84 -7.58 -1.98
N LYS A 61 -2.47 -8.14 -3.15
CA LYS A 61 -2.20 -7.35 -4.36
C LYS A 61 -3.47 -6.63 -4.81
N GLU A 62 -4.58 -7.35 -4.86
CA GLU A 62 -5.89 -6.79 -5.21
C GLU A 62 -6.33 -5.67 -4.25
N ALA A 63 -6.04 -5.80 -2.96
CA ALA A 63 -6.32 -4.75 -1.97
C ALA A 63 -5.38 -3.55 -2.09
N SER A 64 -4.11 -3.78 -2.44
CA SER A 64 -3.06 -2.76 -2.45
C SER A 64 -3.10 -1.89 -3.70
N PHE A 65 -3.63 -2.39 -4.82
CA PHE A 65 -3.59 -1.67 -6.11
C PHE A 65 -4.96 -1.57 -6.78
N VAL A 66 -5.12 -0.53 -7.58
CA VAL A 66 -6.22 -0.35 -8.54
C VAL A 66 -5.62 -0.44 -9.93
N THR A 67 -6.00 -1.46 -10.68
CA THR A 67 -5.54 -1.74 -12.04
C THR A 67 -6.54 -1.24 -13.09
N ASP A 68 -7.79 -1.10 -12.71
CA ASP A 68 -8.86 -0.53 -13.54
C ASP A 68 -9.12 0.92 -13.09
N ILE A 69 -8.44 1.87 -13.74
CA ILE A 69 -8.33 3.26 -13.30
C ILE A 69 -9.64 4.01 -13.55
N PRO A 70 -10.32 4.50 -12.50
CA PRO A 70 -11.60 5.20 -12.64
C PRO A 70 -11.48 6.45 -13.51
N ASN A 71 -12.38 6.61 -14.47
CA ASN A 71 -12.49 7.78 -15.32
C ASN A 71 -13.58 8.71 -14.78
N ARG A 72 -13.17 9.74 -14.06
CA ARG A 72 -14.05 10.64 -13.32
C ARG A 72 -14.00 12.06 -13.87
N GLY A 73 -15.10 12.78 -13.70
CA GLY A 73 -15.23 14.22 -13.94
C GLY A 73 -15.74 14.92 -12.70
N PHE A 74 -15.95 16.24 -12.81
CA PHE A 74 -16.58 17.06 -11.76
C PHE A 74 -17.61 17.97 -12.41
N SER A 75 -18.86 17.91 -11.92
CA SER A 75 -19.95 18.74 -12.43
C SER A 75 -21.00 18.96 -11.34
N GLY A 76 -21.54 20.17 -11.27
CA GLY A 76 -22.59 20.52 -10.31
C GLY A 76 -22.21 20.28 -8.85
N GLY A 77 -20.93 20.46 -8.47
CA GLY A 77 -20.44 20.20 -7.12
C GLY A 77 -20.22 18.72 -6.79
N LYS A 78 -20.33 17.81 -7.77
CA LYS A 78 -20.20 16.34 -7.56
C LYS A 78 -19.18 15.72 -8.49
N ILE A 79 -18.57 14.63 -8.02
CA ILE A 79 -17.79 13.74 -8.89
C ILE A 79 -18.76 12.94 -9.76
N ILE A 80 -18.51 12.91 -11.06
CA ILE A 80 -19.27 12.14 -12.04
C ILE A 80 -18.38 11.08 -12.71
N THR A 81 -18.98 9.97 -13.13
CA THR A 81 -18.32 8.96 -13.96
C THR A 81 -18.43 9.36 -15.43
N LYS A 82 -17.34 9.27 -16.18
CA LYS A 82 -17.28 9.49 -17.63
C LYS A 82 -17.45 8.18 -18.40
N THR A 83 -17.46 8.25 -19.74
CA THR A 83 -17.47 7.10 -20.63
C THR A 83 -16.13 7.03 -21.39
N PRO A 84 -15.40 5.89 -21.37
CA PRO A 84 -15.66 4.70 -20.55
C PRO A 84 -15.54 5.02 -19.05
N SER A 85 -16.16 4.22 -18.19
CA SER A 85 -16.18 4.43 -16.74
C SER A 85 -14.83 4.23 -16.08
N SER A 86 -13.96 3.44 -16.71
CA SER A 86 -12.58 3.16 -16.30
C SER A 86 -11.72 2.81 -17.51
N VAL A 87 -10.41 2.77 -17.29
CA VAL A 87 -9.42 2.28 -18.27
C VAL A 87 -8.39 1.42 -17.54
N GLU A 88 -7.92 0.39 -18.21
CA GLU A 88 -6.87 -0.47 -17.69
C GLU A 88 -5.57 0.34 -17.46
N TRP A 89 -4.80 0.03 -16.42
CA TRP A 89 -3.64 0.82 -15.98
C TRP A 89 -2.57 1.00 -17.05
N SER A 90 -2.30 -0.02 -17.87
CA SER A 90 -1.25 0.01 -18.91
C SER A 90 -1.55 0.98 -20.04
N VAL A 91 -2.82 1.38 -20.21
CA VAL A 91 -3.25 2.40 -21.18
C VAL A 91 -3.75 3.67 -20.50
N SER A 92 -3.58 3.78 -19.18
CA SER A 92 -3.95 4.95 -18.40
C SER A 92 -3.01 6.13 -18.66
N GLN A 93 -3.39 7.31 -18.17
CA GLN A 93 -2.61 8.54 -18.28
C GLN A 93 -1.16 8.42 -17.78
N ARG A 94 -0.91 7.54 -16.83
CA ARG A 94 0.42 7.37 -16.22
C ARG A 94 1.06 6.04 -16.54
N PHE A 95 0.36 5.11 -17.19
CA PHE A 95 0.84 3.76 -17.46
C PHE A 95 1.23 2.97 -16.20
N HIS A 96 0.56 3.29 -15.06
CA HIS A 96 0.78 2.69 -13.76
C HIS A 96 -0.55 2.32 -13.10
N PRO A 97 -0.57 1.32 -12.21
CA PRO A 97 -1.67 1.16 -11.26
C PRO A 97 -1.68 2.30 -10.24
N MET A 98 -2.80 2.47 -9.53
CA MET A 98 -2.87 3.38 -8.37
C MET A 98 -2.80 2.59 -7.07
N TYR A 99 -2.42 3.24 -5.96
CA TYR A 99 -2.49 2.62 -4.64
C TYR A 99 -3.94 2.47 -4.17
N GLY A 100 -4.41 1.22 -4.05
CA GLY A 100 -5.78 0.89 -3.67
C GLY A 100 -6.11 1.20 -2.21
N LYS A 101 -5.12 1.15 -1.33
CA LYS A 101 -5.30 1.43 0.11
C LYS A 101 -5.86 2.83 0.40
N TRP A 102 -5.64 3.79 -0.50
CA TRP A 102 -6.09 5.17 -0.36
C TRP A 102 -7.28 5.51 -1.25
N THR A 103 -7.42 4.80 -2.38
CA THR A 103 -8.37 5.18 -3.43
C THR A 103 -9.63 4.33 -3.46
N LYS A 104 -9.64 3.18 -2.77
CA LYS A 104 -10.81 2.30 -2.60
C LYS A 104 -11.68 2.66 -1.40
N SER A 105 -11.33 3.71 -0.65
CA SER A 105 -12.11 4.16 0.50
C SER A 105 -13.46 4.73 0.05
N GLU A 106 -14.52 4.34 0.76
CA GLU A 106 -15.89 4.78 0.48
C GLU A 106 -16.20 6.20 0.95
N ASP A 107 -15.29 6.79 1.73
CA ASP A 107 -15.44 8.14 2.30
C ASP A 107 -14.86 9.26 1.42
N LEU A 108 -14.50 8.93 0.18
CA LEU A 108 -13.99 9.93 -0.75
C LEU A 108 -15.00 11.03 -0.99
N THR A 109 -14.61 12.26 -0.68
CA THR A 109 -15.53 13.38 -0.70
C THR A 109 -15.81 13.92 -2.07
N VAL A 110 -16.91 14.60 -2.07
CA VAL A 110 -17.38 15.52 -3.07
C VAL A 110 -16.53 16.78 -3.06
N GLY A 111 -15.85 17.05 -4.17
CA GLY A 111 -15.01 18.24 -4.33
C GLY A 111 -14.26 18.21 -5.66
N PRO A 112 -13.50 19.26 -5.97
CA PRO A 112 -12.69 19.28 -7.19
C PRO A 112 -11.54 18.28 -7.15
N ARG A 113 -11.22 17.74 -5.97
CA ARG A 113 -10.17 16.74 -5.74
C ARG A 113 -10.72 15.56 -4.93
N THR A 114 -10.09 14.40 -5.10
CA THR A 114 -10.39 13.20 -4.32
C THR A 114 -9.67 13.29 -2.97
N ILE A 115 -10.39 13.57 -1.91
CA ILE A 115 -9.89 13.57 -0.53
C ILE A 115 -10.72 12.62 0.32
N GLY A 116 -10.18 12.11 1.40
CA GLY A 116 -10.85 11.19 2.31
C GLY A 116 -10.80 11.66 3.76
N PHE A 117 -11.54 11.01 4.64
CA PHE A 117 -11.53 11.27 6.09
C PHE A 117 -11.12 10.05 6.90
N ARG A 118 -10.79 8.96 6.23
CA ARG A 118 -10.25 7.79 6.91
C ARG A 118 -8.93 8.16 7.58
N ALA A 119 -8.75 7.66 8.81
CA ALA A 119 -7.50 7.79 9.54
C ALA A 119 -6.32 7.27 8.72
N GLN A 120 -5.19 7.93 8.82
CA GLN A 120 -3.93 7.48 8.23
C GLN A 120 -3.14 6.72 9.29
N GLU A 121 -2.92 5.45 9.05
CA GLU A 121 -2.10 4.62 9.94
C GLU A 121 -0.64 5.07 9.92
N VAL A 122 -0.13 5.42 11.09
CA VAL A 122 1.29 5.71 11.31
C VAL A 122 2.01 4.43 11.72
N TYR A 123 1.39 3.66 12.64
CA TYR A 123 1.84 2.32 13.01
C TYR A 123 0.65 1.38 13.14
N ARG A 124 0.80 0.16 12.64
CA ARG A 124 -0.19 -0.91 12.75
C ARG A 124 0.44 -2.23 13.16
N TYR A 125 -0.37 -3.14 13.66
CA TYR A 125 0.10 -4.36 14.31
C TYR A 125 0.96 -5.26 13.42
N SER A 126 0.64 -5.40 12.14
CA SER A 126 1.48 -6.17 11.22
C SER A 126 2.89 -5.59 11.06
N GLU A 127 3.05 -4.27 11.12
CA GLU A 127 4.39 -3.66 11.12
C GLU A 127 5.17 -4.05 12.36
N VAL A 128 4.53 -4.10 13.53
CA VAL A 128 5.17 -4.55 14.77
C VAL A 128 5.59 -6.01 14.69
N LEU A 129 4.74 -6.89 14.14
CA LEU A 129 5.08 -8.30 13.91
C LEU A 129 6.32 -8.44 13.01
N LEU A 130 6.38 -7.67 11.92
CA LEU A 130 7.51 -7.70 11.00
C LEU A 130 8.79 -7.09 11.60
N ILE A 131 8.67 -6.02 12.40
CA ILE A 131 9.82 -5.45 13.14
C ILE A 131 10.36 -6.47 14.13
N TYR A 132 9.49 -7.17 14.87
CA TYR A 132 9.89 -8.22 15.80
C TYR A 132 10.63 -9.36 15.09
N ALA A 133 10.05 -9.90 14.03
CA ALA A 133 10.67 -10.97 13.24
C ALA A 133 12.02 -10.53 12.67
N GLU A 134 12.13 -9.32 12.13
CA GLU A 134 13.37 -8.75 11.60
C GLU A 134 14.45 -8.62 12.66
N ALA A 135 14.11 -8.07 13.83
CA ALA A 135 15.06 -7.92 14.93
C ALA A 135 15.61 -9.28 15.40
N LYS A 136 14.74 -10.31 15.46
CA LYS A 136 15.15 -11.67 15.81
C LYS A 136 16.06 -12.28 14.74
N ALA A 137 15.75 -12.10 13.45
CA ALA A 137 16.58 -12.55 12.35
C ALA A 137 17.95 -11.86 12.38
N ALA A 138 17.99 -10.53 12.57
CA ALA A 138 19.21 -9.75 12.63
C ALA A 138 20.13 -10.13 13.82
N SER A 139 19.55 -10.55 14.94
CA SER A 139 20.30 -11.05 16.10
C SER A 139 20.74 -12.50 15.99
N GLY A 140 20.44 -13.18 14.87
CA GLY A 140 20.73 -14.61 14.71
C GLY A 140 19.85 -15.53 15.57
N SER A 141 18.73 -15.02 16.10
CA SER A 141 17.85 -15.72 17.05
C SER A 141 16.45 -15.97 16.47
N MET A 142 16.37 -16.33 15.19
CA MET A 142 15.11 -16.64 14.51
C MET A 142 14.48 -17.89 15.11
N ASP A 143 13.60 -17.71 16.09
CA ASP A 143 12.90 -18.78 16.79
C ASP A 143 11.44 -18.94 16.31
N ALA A 144 10.74 -19.91 16.89
CA ALA A 144 9.36 -20.20 16.53
C ALA A 144 8.42 -19.00 16.72
N SER A 145 8.66 -18.13 17.69
CA SER A 145 7.84 -16.94 17.92
C SER A 145 8.04 -15.89 16.86
N ALA A 146 9.28 -15.72 16.37
CA ALA A 146 9.61 -14.81 15.28
C ALA A 146 9.06 -15.31 13.93
N LEU A 147 9.16 -16.62 13.69
CA LEU A 147 8.54 -17.25 12.52
C LEU A 147 7.02 -17.12 12.54
N GLU A 148 6.40 -17.32 13.69
CA GLU A 148 4.93 -17.16 13.83
C GLU A 148 4.51 -15.71 13.54
N ALA A 149 5.25 -14.70 14.03
CA ALA A 149 4.96 -13.31 13.75
C ALA A 149 5.01 -12.99 12.23
N LEU A 150 5.99 -13.54 11.51
CA LEU A 150 6.07 -13.44 10.06
C LEU A 150 4.92 -14.19 9.37
N ASN A 151 4.67 -15.42 9.79
CA ASN A 151 3.66 -16.30 9.20
C ASN A 151 2.23 -15.74 9.37
N GLN A 152 1.92 -15.09 10.48
CA GLN A 152 0.64 -14.40 10.66
C GLN A 152 0.39 -13.35 9.57
N VAL A 153 1.41 -12.57 9.22
CA VAL A 153 1.30 -11.57 8.14
C VAL A 153 1.12 -12.26 6.79
N LYS A 154 1.87 -13.32 6.51
CA LYS A 154 1.80 -14.08 5.25
C LYS A 154 0.45 -14.78 5.08
N ARG A 155 -0.08 -15.43 6.12
CA ARG A 155 -1.41 -16.06 6.10
C ARG A 155 -2.51 -15.04 5.79
N ARG A 156 -2.49 -13.88 6.47
CA ARG A 156 -3.44 -12.81 6.19
C ARG A 156 -3.31 -12.31 4.76
N ALA A 157 -2.10 -12.15 4.24
CA ALA A 157 -1.85 -11.74 2.86
C ALA A 157 -2.44 -12.71 1.83
N ALA A 158 -2.45 -14.00 2.17
CA ALA A 158 -3.07 -15.06 1.38
C ALA A 158 -4.60 -15.17 1.57
N GLY A 159 -5.20 -14.35 2.45
CA GLY A 159 -6.63 -14.42 2.77
C GLY A 159 -7.02 -15.53 3.74
N LEU A 160 -6.02 -16.09 4.44
CA LEU A 160 -6.22 -17.14 5.45
C LEU A 160 -6.38 -16.56 6.85
N ASP A 161 -6.81 -17.39 7.81
CA ASP A 161 -6.81 -17.02 9.22
C ASP A 161 -5.36 -16.85 9.72
N PRO A 162 -4.96 -15.64 10.17
CA PRO A 162 -3.61 -15.41 10.62
C PRO A 162 -3.19 -16.24 11.82
N ASN A 163 -4.14 -16.72 12.62
CA ASN A 163 -3.87 -17.47 13.86
C ASN A 163 -3.85 -19.00 13.68
N THR A 164 -4.13 -19.48 12.47
CA THR A 164 -4.14 -20.91 12.16
C THR A 164 -3.00 -21.25 11.21
N ALA A 165 -2.07 -22.10 11.66
CA ALA A 165 -0.93 -22.53 10.85
C ALA A 165 -1.37 -23.14 9.52
N ASP A 166 -0.69 -22.77 8.41
CA ASP A 166 -0.99 -23.27 7.08
C ASP A 166 0.30 -23.51 6.31
N ALA A 167 0.61 -24.78 6.03
CA ALA A 167 1.83 -25.21 5.37
C ALA A 167 1.95 -24.71 3.91
N SER A 168 0.89 -24.19 3.30
CA SER A 168 0.93 -23.66 1.94
C SER A 168 1.58 -22.29 1.87
N VAL A 169 1.65 -21.55 2.99
CA VAL A 169 2.19 -20.18 3.06
C VAL A 169 3.21 -19.98 4.16
N ASP A 170 3.19 -20.83 5.20
CA ASP A 170 4.09 -20.72 6.33
C ASP A 170 5.54 -21.04 5.94
N VAL A 171 6.45 -20.20 6.38
CA VAL A 171 7.89 -20.46 6.24
C VAL A 171 8.45 -21.02 7.53
N THR A 172 9.46 -21.89 7.40
CA THR A 172 10.17 -22.53 8.52
C THR A 172 11.52 -21.87 8.81
N THR A 173 11.94 -20.95 7.95
CA THR A 173 13.12 -20.11 8.11
C THR A 173 12.94 -18.80 7.34
N ALA A 174 13.59 -17.74 7.77
CA ALA A 174 13.61 -16.47 7.05
C ALA A 174 14.87 -15.68 7.40
N THR A 175 15.42 -15.00 6.41
CA THR A 175 16.50 -14.03 6.57
C THR A 175 15.94 -12.63 6.81
N VAL A 176 16.81 -11.69 7.22
CA VAL A 176 16.44 -10.26 7.31
C VAL A 176 15.89 -9.76 5.97
N ASN A 177 16.52 -10.15 4.85
CA ASN A 177 16.10 -9.70 3.53
C ASN A 177 14.71 -10.25 3.13
N ASP A 178 14.38 -11.48 3.51
CA ASP A 178 13.05 -12.05 3.29
C ASP A 178 11.98 -11.26 4.04
N ILE A 179 12.26 -10.88 5.29
CA ILE A 179 11.33 -10.12 6.13
C ILE A 179 11.19 -8.67 5.62
N VAL A 180 12.28 -8.02 5.23
CA VAL A 180 12.26 -6.66 4.66
C VAL A 180 11.51 -6.64 3.32
N THR A 181 11.61 -7.72 2.54
CA THR A 181 10.84 -7.89 1.32
C THR A 181 9.35 -8.05 1.62
N GLU A 182 8.99 -8.93 2.55
CA GLU A 182 7.60 -9.10 3.00
C GLU A 182 7.01 -7.79 3.55
N LYS A 183 7.81 -7.04 4.32
CA LYS A 183 7.45 -5.72 4.84
C LYS A 183 7.18 -4.71 3.71
N GLY A 184 7.97 -4.74 2.63
CA GLY A 184 7.74 -3.93 1.44
C GLY A 184 6.38 -4.20 0.81
N TRP A 185 5.98 -5.46 0.69
CA TRP A 185 4.67 -5.85 0.18
C TRP A 185 3.53 -5.48 1.14
N GLU A 186 3.71 -5.78 2.42
CA GLU A 186 2.68 -5.54 3.45
C GLU A 186 2.38 -4.05 3.61
N LEU A 187 3.41 -3.20 3.61
CA LEU A 187 3.30 -1.76 3.85
C LEU A 187 3.35 -0.93 2.55
N ALA A 188 3.08 -1.55 1.39
CA ALA A 188 3.04 -0.85 0.11
C ALA A 188 2.11 0.37 0.15
N GLY A 189 2.62 1.54 -0.26
CA GLY A 189 1.88 2.80 -0.26
C GLY A 189 1.71 3.46 1.11
N GLU A 190 2.32 2.92 2.19
CA GLU A 190 2.22 3.46 3.55
C GLU A 190 3.43 4.33 3.95
N ASN A 191 4.22 4.78 2.98
CA ASN A 191 5.38 5.65 3.15
C ASN A 191 6.51 5.06 4.03
N LYS A 192 6.66 3.72 4.04
CA LYS A 192 7.66 3.01 4.86
C LYS A 192 8.88 2.56 4.06
N ARG A 193 8.69 2.13 2.81
CA ARG A 193 9.70 1.42 2.01
C ARG A 193 11.03 2.18 1.90
N TRP A 194 10.99 3.50 1.72
CA TRP A 194 12.19 4.33 1.60
C TRP A 194 13.13 4.18 2.79
N PHE A 195 12.58 4.23 4.00
CA PHE A 195 13.36 4.09 5.25
C PHE A 195 13.93 2.68 5.39
N ASP A 196 13.17 1.65 5.01
CA ASP A 196 13.65 0.28 5.02
C ASP A 196 14.83 0.09 4.07
N LEU A 197 14.75 0.57 2.83
CA LEU A 197 15.82 0.46 1.84
C LEU A 197 17.11 1.17 2.27
N ILE A 198 17.00 2.36 2.88
CA ILE A 198 18.17 3.10 3.37
C ILE A 198 18.84 2.37 4.54
N ARG A 199 18.07 2.00 5.57
CA ARG A 199 18.65 1.39 6.79
C ARG A 199 19.20 -0.03 6.56
N THR A 200 18.76 -0.71 5.51
CA THR A 200 19.28 -2.03 5.12
C THR A 200 20.32 -1.96 4.00
N GLU A 201 20.70 -0.75 3.58
CA GLU A 201 21.70 -0.51 2.53
C GLU A 201 21.37 -1.17 1.18
N THR A 202 20.05 -1.33 0.88
CA THR A 202 19.54 -1.98 -0.33
C THR A 202 18.91 -1.02 -1.33
N LEU A 203 19.04 0.30 -1.11
CA LEU A 203 18.41 1.30 -1.96
C LEU A 203 18.97 1.29 -3.40
N GLU A 204 20.30 1.18 -3.55
CA GLU A 204 20.95 1.17 -4.86
C GLU A 204 20.52 -0.07 -5.66
N ASP A 205 20.45 -1.23 -5.03
CA ASP A 205 19.95 -2.46 -5.64
C ASP A 205 18.49 -2.35 -6.08
N ALA A 206 17.66 -1.71 -5.25
CA ALA A 206 16.26 -1.49 -5.59
C ALA A 206 16.11 -0.53 -6.79
N ILE A 207 16.92 0.53 -6.85
CA ILE A 207 16.95 1.47 -7.98
C ILE A 207 17.43 0.78 -9.25
N ALA A 208 18.46 -0.06 -9.16
CA ALA A 208 18.99 -0.81 -10.31
C ALA A 208 17.98 -1.82 -10.89
N LYS A 209 17.06 -2.31 -10.07
CA LYS A 209 15.98 -3.25 -10.47
C LYS A 209 14.73 -2.59 -11.00
N ARG A 210 14.64 -1.27 -11.02
CA ARG A 210 13.46 -0.56 -11.54
C ARG A 210 13.14 -0.96 -12.98
N ASP A 211 11.87 -0.90 -13.33
CA ASP A 211 11.44 -1.15 -14.71
C ASP A 211 12.24 -0.28 -15.69
N PRO A 212 12.77 -0.85 -16.79
CA PRO A 212 13.56 -0.10 -17.78
C PRO A 212 12.84 1.15 -18.33
N ASN A 213 11.51 1.14 -18.39
CA ASN A 213 10.73 2.30 -18.82
C ASN A 213 10.72 3.45 -17.81
N GLU A 214 11.10 3.17 -16.56
CA GLU A 214 11.22 4.16 -15.48
C GLU A 214 12.66 4.58 -15.19
N GLN A 215 13.63 3.94 -15.82
CA GLN A 215 15.05 4.26 -15.68
C GLN A 215 15.49 5.43 -16.57
N VAL A 216 14.58 6.32 -16.97
CA VAL A 216 14.94 7.50 -17.75
C VAL A 216 15.94 8.33 -16.94
N PRO A 217 17.14 8.63 -17.48
CA PRO A 217 18.09 9.49 -16.80
C PRO A 217 17.42 10.81 -16.47
N LEU A 218 17.50 11.25 -15.21
CA LEU A 218 17.21 12.64 -14.88
C LEU A 218 18.23 13.48 -15.65
N VAL A 219 17.83 13.97 -16.81
CA VAL A 219 18.60 14.98 -17.52
C VAL A 219 18.61 16.21 -16.62
N ARG A 220 19.76 16.46 -16.00
CA ARG A 220 20.02 17.66 -15.21
C ARG A 220 20.31 18.83 -16.14
#